data_c7e439c7a81166345f2014402bc3b0bb
#
_entry.id   c7e439c7a81166345f2014402bc3b0bb
#
_cell.length_a   1.000
_cell.length_b   1.000
_cell.length_c   1.000
_cell.angle_alpha   90.00
_cell.angle_beta   90.00
_cell.angle_gamma   90.00
#
_symmetry.space_group_name_H-M   'P 1'
#
loop_
_entity.id
_entity.type
_entity.pdbx_description
1 polymer ?
#
loop_
_entity_poly.entity_id
_entity_poly.type
_entity_poly.pdbx_seq_one_letter_code
_entity_poly.pdbx_strand_id
1 'polypeptide(L)'
;TFGGGLKSFDDSRVRKLPGVRKVLRVGEDAVAVVAETWWQAKTALDALPIVWDRGDNVQVDSASIEAMLDEGLSAKEAFVGNQVGDVKRAIADADRIVEATYRYPFQNHATMEPMNATARWTEERCEVWCPTQNGEAALQAVAKAAGLPANRCEVYKIHLGGGFGRRGAFHDFAEQAVRIAKQMPGTPIKLLWTREEDMLHGHYHPITKARMVGGLDAAGRLTGLHIRISGQSILAAVNPAWMRNGVDMFTFQGLL
;
A
#
# COMPACT_ATOMS: atom_id res chain seq x y z
N THR A 1 12.76 -5.39 -2.52
CA THR A 1 11.83 -5.97 -3.50
C THR A 1 10.57 -6.40 -2.78
N PHE A 2 9.39 -6.08 -3.29
CA PHE A 2 8.13 -6.59 -2.78
C PHE A 2 8.11 -8.12 -2.85
N GLY A 3 7.73 -8.79 -1.76
CA GLY A 3 7.84 -10.25 -1.63
C GLY A 3 9.22 -10.77 -1.27
N GLY A 4 10.20 -9.89 -1.07
CA GLY A 4 11.51 -10.23 -0.54
C GLY A 4 11.51 -10.32 0.99
N GLY A 5 12.64 -10.74 1.56
CA GLY A 5 12.81 -10.92 3.00
C GLY A 5 14.19 -10.53 3.51
N LEU A 6 14.30 -10.45 4.82
CA LEU A 6 15.57 -10.22 5.50
C LEU A 6 16.32 -11.55 5.68
N LYS A 7 17.42 -11.75 4.95
CA LYS A 7 18.26 -12.93 5.10
C LYS A 7 19.13 -12.84 6.34
N SER A 8 19.96 -11.79 6.44
CA SER A 8 20.85 -11.57 7.59
C SER A 8 21.30 -10.12 7.70
N PHE A 9 21.84 -9.72 8.83
CA PHE A 9 22.56 -8.46 9.03
C PHE A 9 23.73 -8.66 10.00
N ASP A 10 24.73 -7.79 9.94
CA ASP A 10 25.86 -7.78 10.87
C ASP A 10 25.87 -6.48 11.69
N ASP A 11 25.47 -6.56 12.94
CA ASP A 11 25.41 -5.44 13.87
C ASP A 11 26.70 -5.22 14.68
N SER A 12 27.74 -6.01 14.47
CA SER A 12 28.97 -6.04 15.31
C SER A 12 29.63 -4.66 15.50
N ARG A 13 29.56 -3.81 14.47
CA ARG A 13 30.08 -2.44 14.48
C ARG A 13 29.02 -1.45 14.94
N VAL A 14 27.82 -1.57 14.41
CA VAL A 14 26.72 -0.60 14.58
C VAL A 14 26.24 -0.53 16.03
N ARG A 15 26.12 -1.67 16.71
CA ARG A 15 25.71 -1.72 18.12
C ARG A 15 26.64 -0.97 19.10
N LYS A 16 27.86 -0.59 18.64
CA LYS A 16 28.84 0.15 19.44
C LYS A 16 28.80 1.66 19.19
N LEU A 17 27.98 2.12 18.24
CA LEU A 17 27.87 3.53 17.94
C LEU A 17 27.17 4.29 19.09
N PRO A 18 27.54 5.56 19.32
CA PRO A 18 26.96 6.34 20.40
C PRO A 18 25.43 6.40 20.31
N GLY A 19 24.76 6.16 21.43
CA GLY A 19 23.32 6.22 21.57
C GLY A 19 22.54 5.03 21.00
N VAL A 20 23.18 4.11 20.29
CA VAL A 20 22.53 2.89 19.82
C VAL A 20 22.20 1.99 21.01
N ARG A 21 20.93 1.61 21.12
CA ARG A 21 20.41 0.77 22.20
C ARG A 21 20.21 -0.67 21.76
N LYS A 22 19.72 -0.88 20.52
CA LYS A 22 19.43 -2.20 19.99
C LYS A 22 19.38 -2.21 18.46
N VAL A 23 19.81 -3.30 17.86
CA VAL A 23 19.57 -3.65 16.46
C VAL A 23 18.78 -4.93 16.43
N LEU A 24 17.68 -4.98 15.67
CA LEU A 24 16.73 -6.10 15.75
C LEU A 24 16.04 -6.39 14.42
N ARG A 25 15.73 -7.66 14.23
CA ARG A 25 14.83 -8.12 13.17
C ARG A 25 13.39 -7.71 13.51
N VAL A 26 12.67 -7.21 12.54
CA VAL A 26 11.25 -6.85 12.65
C VAL A 26 10.46 -7.66 11.63
N GLY A 27 9.79 -8.70 12.10
CA GLY A 27 9.14 -9.66 11.19
C GLY A 27 10.16 -10.42 10.33
N GLU A 28 9.75 -10.76 9.11
CA GLU A 28 10.56 -11.52 8.17
C GLU A 28 11.27 -10.63 7.13
N ASP A 29 10.87 -9.37 7.03
CA ASP A 29 11.18 -8.49 5.92
C ASP A 29 11.81 -7.14 6.32
N ALA A 30 12.06 -6.92 7.62
CA ALA A 30 12.61 -5.66 8.08
C ALA A 30 13.66 -5.80 9.19
N VAL A 31 14.51 -4.80 9.30
CA VAL A 31 15.46 -4.61 10.40
C VAL A 31 15.31 -3.19 10.95
N ALA A 32 15.44 -3.03 12.26
CA ALA A 32 15.36 -1.75 12.92
C ALA A 32 16.59 -1.48 13.80
N VAL A 33 16.95 -0.21 13.90
CA VAL A 33 17.91 0.29 14.89
C VAL A 33 17.16 1.19 15.86
N VAL A 34 17.30 0.89 17.15
CA VAL A 34 16.79 1.72 18.24
C VAL A 34 17.94 2.50 18.87
N ALA A 35 17.77 3.80 18.98
CA ALA A 35 18.77 4.69 19.57
C ALA A 35 18.09 5.79 20.41
N GLU A 36 18.88 6.60 21.10
CA GLU A 36 18.39 7.71 21.93
C GLU A 36 17.75 8.81 21.09
N THR A 37 18.29 9.04 19.89
CA THR A 37 17.73 10.00 18.94
C THR A 37 17.51 9.36 17.59
N TRP A 38 16.57 9.91 16.82
CA TRP A 38 16.31 9.45 15.46
C TRP A 38 17.54 9.53 14.55
N TRP A 39 18.34 10.60 14.69
CA TRP A 39 19.56 10.78 13.91
C TRP A 39 20.59 9.68 14.17
N GLN A 40 20.79 9.31 15.43
CA GLN A 40 21.67 8.20 15.79
C GLN A 40 21.16 6.87 15.23
N ALA A 41 19.85 6.62 15.31
CA ALA A 41 19.24 5.42 14.74
C ALA A 41 19.41 5.38 13.21
N LYS A 42 19.15 6.50 12.52
CA LYS A 42 19.30 6.62 11.05
C LYS A 42 20.75 6.44 10.61
N THR A 43 21.70 7.11 11.25
CA THR A 43 23.12 7.00 10.93
C THR A 43 23.62 5.56 11.13
N ALA A 44 23.17 4.90 12.18
CA ALA A 44 23.52 3.53 12.47
C ALA A 44 22.88 2.55 11.47
N LEU A 45 21.63 2.78 11.09
CA LEU A 45 20.93 1.98 10.08
C LEU A 45 21.60 2.07 8.71
N ASP A 46 22.03 3.27 8.29
CA ASP A 46 22.75 3.48 7.02
C ASP A 46 24.10 2.78 6.97
N ALA A 47 24.72 2.59 8.13
CA ALA A 47 26.00 1.89 8.26
C ALA A 47 25.84 0.37 8.48
N LEU A 48 24.61 -0.15 8.62
CA LEU A 48 24.34 -1.55 8.93
C LEU A 48 24.46 -2.43 7.66
N PRO A 49 25.39 -3.39 7.61
CA PRO A 49 25.43 -4.35 6.52
C PRO A 49 24.22 -5.29 6.58
N ILE A 50 23.39 -5.25 5.55
CA ILE A 50 22.17 -6.06 5.45
C ILE A 50 22.23 -6.92 4.18
N VAL A 51 21.86 -8.18 4.30
CA VAL A 51 21.68 -9.11 3.17
C VAL A 51 20.20 -9.39 3.03
N TRP A 52 19.65 -9.03 1.88
CA TRP A 52 18.27 -9.24 1.53
C TRP A 52 18.09 -10.48 0.65
N ASP A 53 17.03 -11.23 0.88
CA ASP A 53 16.46 -12.14 -0.09
C ASP A 53 15.53 -11.32 -1.01
N ARG A 54 15.75 -11.39 -2.31
CA ARG A 54 14.95 -10.61 -3.26
C ARG A 54 13.58 -11.22 -3.56
N GLY A 55 13.36 -12.48 -3.17
CA GLY A 55 12.11 -13.21 -3.38
C GLY A 55 11.78 -13.45 -4.85
N ASP A 56 10.60 -14.00 -5.09
CA ASP A 56 10.17 -14.45 -6.42
C ASP A 56 9.87 -13.30 -7.39
N ASN A 57 9.57 -12.11 -6.86
CA ASN A 57 9.22 -10.93 -7.67
C ASN A 57 10.44 -10.18 -8.23
N VAL A 58 11.64 -10.72 -8.12
CA VAL A 58 12.87 -10.07 -8.60
C VAL A 58 12.87 -9.80 -10.11
N GLN A 59 12.12 -10.57 -10.89
CA GLN A 59 12.01 -10.44 -12.34
C GLN A 59 10.84 -9.54 -12.78
N VAL A 60 9.99 -9.11 -11.84
CA VAL A 60 8.84 -8.24 -12.15
C VAL A 60 9.33 -6.81 -12.30
N ASP A 61 9.10 -6.24 -13.47
CA ASP A 61 9.42 -4.85 -13.79
C ASP A 61 8.23 -4.12 -14.46
N SER A 62 8.40 -2.84 -14.72
CA SER A 62 7.35 -2.03 -15.34
C SER A 62 6.96 -2.52 -16.74
N ALA A 63 7.89 -3.10 -17.49
CA ALA A 63 7.62 -3.58 -18.85
C ALA A 63 6.78 -4.86 -18.83
N SER A 64 7.09 -5.81 -17.95
CA SER A 64 6.31 -7.04 -17.77
C SER A 64 4.89 -6.77 -17.26
N ILE A 65 4.73 -5.80 -16.35
CA ILE A 65 3.41 -5.36 -15.88
C ILE A 65 2.63 -4.70 -17.00
N GLU A 66 3.27 -3.84 -17.79
CA GLU A 66 2.66 -3.17 -18.95
C GLU A 66 2.13 -4.17 -19.97
N ALA A 67 2.93 -5.18 -20.32
CA ALA A 67 2.53 -6.26 -21.22
C ALA A 67 1.31 -7.03 -20.70
N MET A 68 1.29 -7.36 -19.42
CA MET A 68 0.14 -8.03 -18.77
C MET A 68 -1.13 -7.17 -18.85
N LEU A 69 -1.02 -5.85 -18.69
CA LEU A 69 -2.18 -4.95 -18.80
C LEU A 69 -2.69 -4.87 -20.25
N ASP A 70 -1.81 -4.91 -21.25
CA ASP A 70 -2.19 -4.95 -22.67
C ASP A 70 -2.89 -6.25 -23.03
N GLU A 71 -2.42 -7.37 -22.53
CA GLU A 71 -3.11 -8.66 -22.65
C GLU A 71 -4.52 -8.59 -22.05
N GLY A 72 -4.68 -7.99 -20.86
CA GLY A 72 -5.98 -7.78 -20.22
C GLY A 72 -6.93 -6.91 -21.04
N LEU A 73 -6.43 -5.86 -21.69
CA LEU A 73 -7.23 -5.03 -22.62
C LEU A 73 -7.70 -5.81 -23.84
N SER A 74 -6.94 -6.81 -24.28
CA SER A 74 -7.19 -7.61 -25.48
C SER A 74 -7.85 -8.96 -25.19
N ALA A 75 -8.02 -9.33 -23.91
CA ALA A 75 -8.59 -10.62 -23.53
C ALA A 75 -9.99 -10.84 -24.10
N LYS A 76 -10.30 -12.08 -24.51
CA LYS A 76 -11.62 -12.43 -25.09
C LYS A 76 -12.74 -12.28 -24.08
N GLU A 77 -12.47 -12.59 -22.82
CA GLU A 77 -13.41 -12.51 -21.72
C GLU A 77 -13.10 -11.31 -20.84
N ALA A 78 -14.12 -10.57 -20.48
CA ALA A 78 -14.06 -9.50 -19.51
C ALA A 78 -15.38 -9.43 -18.76
N PHE A 79 -15.31 -9.06 -17.49
CA PHE A 79 -16.51 -8.78 -16.72
C PHE A 79 -17.21 -7.53 -17.26
N VAL A 80 -18.54 -7.63 -17.43
CA VAL A 80 -19.37 -6.49 -17.81
C VAL A 80 -19.84 -5.80 -16.54
N GLY A 81 -19.26 -4.64 -16.21
CA GLY A 81 -19.61 -3.86 -15.02
C GLY A 81 -20.96 -3.17 -15.16
N ASN A 82 -21.11 -2.38 -16.22
CA ASN A 82 -22.34 -1.66 -16.57
C ASN A 82 -22.64 -1.83 -18.05
N GLN A 83 -23.93 -1.93 -18.37
CA GLN A 83 -24.41 -1.95 -19.75
C GLN A 83 -25.76 -1.24 -19.82
N VAL A 84 -25.83 -0.20 -20.64
CA VAL A 84 -27.06 0.54 -20.93
C VAL A 84 -27.23 0.61 -22.45
N GLY A 85 -28.35 0.15 -22.96
CA GLY A 85 -28.62 0.11 -24.40
C GLY A 85 -27.69 -0.82 -25.20
N ASP A 86 -27.60 -0.58 -26.50
CA ASP A 86 -26.73 -1.29 -27.44
C ASP A 86 -25.56 -0.39 -27.84
N VAL A 87 -24.51 -0.41 -27.03
CA VAL A 87 -23.31 0.40 -27.26
C VAL A 87 -22.56 0.02 -28.54
N LYS A 88 -22.59 -1.27 -28.93
CA LYS A 88 -21.94 -1.72 -30.15
C LYS A 88 -22.58 -1.11 -31.38
N ARG A 89 -23.91 -1.13 -31.43
CA ARG A 89 -24.68 -0.51 -32.48
C ARG A 89 -24.52 1.01 -32.50
N ALA A 90 -24.62 1.65 -31.33
CA ALA A 90 -24.45 3.10 -31.21
C ALA A 90 -23.08 3.60 -31.71
N ILE A 91 -22.02 2.83 -31.49
CA ILE A 91 -20.67 3.15 -32.00
C ILE A 91 -20.58 2.84 -33.52
N ALA A 92 -21.18 1.73 -33.99
CA ALA A 92 -21.17 1.38 -35.41
C ALA A 92 -21.93 2.38 -36.29
N ASP A 93 -23.02 2.94 -35.76
CA ASP A 93 -23.90 3.92 -36.45
C ASP A 93 -23.40 5.38 -36.27
N ALA A 94 -22.28 5.60 -35.57
CA ALA A 94 -21.77 6.96 -35.28
C ALA A 94 -21.13 7.60 -36.53
N ASP A 95 -21.33 8.92 -36.69
CA ASP A 95 -20.69 9.71 -37.75
C ASP A 95 -19.16 9.81 -37.57
N ARG A 96 -18.70 9.78 -36.32
CA ARG A 96 -17.28 9.81 -35.96
C ARG A 96 -17.00 8.94 -34.74
N ILE A 97 -15.94 8.15 -34.86
CA ILE A 97 -15.41 7.33 -33.74
C ILE A 97 -14.14 8.00 -33.22
N VAL A 98 -14.07 8.13 -31.89
CA VAL A 98 -12.87 8.58 -31.18
C VAL A 98 -12.42 7.46 -30.25
N GLU A 99 -11.18 7.06 -30.39
CA GLU A 99 -10.58 6.01 -29.56
C GLU A 99 -9.31 6.54 -28.87
N ALA A 100 -9.16 6.23 -27.58
CA ALA A 100 -7.95 6.55 -26.82
C ALA A 100 -7.68 5.49 -25.77
N THR A 101 -6.41 5.25 -25.49
CA THR A 101 -5.96 4.42 -24.38
C THR A 101 -5.25 5.30 -23.36
N TYR A 102 -5.73 5.25 -22.13
CA TYR A 102 -5.17 5.98 -21.00
C TYR A 102 -4.44 5.02 -20.09
N ARG A 103 -3.30 5.48 -19.57
CA ARG A 103 -2.48 4.77 -18.61
C ARG A 103 -2.39 5.54 -17.32
N TYR A 104 -2.61 4.87 -16.20
CA TYR A 104 -2.42 5.37 -14.86
C TYR A 104 -1.34 4.53 -14.18
N PRO A 105 -0.12 5.04 -13.98
CA PRO A 105 0.97 4.28 -13.38
C PRO A 105 0.75 4.07 -11.89
N PHE A 106 1.55 3.22 -11.26
CA PHE A 106 1.63 3.17 -9.80
C PHE A 106 1.95 4.55 -9.25
N GLN A 107 1.18 4.97 -8.25
CA GLN A 107 1.42 6.24 -7.57
C GLN A 107 1.51 6.03 -6.07
N ASN A 108 2.58 6.54 -5.45
CA ASN A 108 2.68 6.61 -4.02
C ASN A 108 1.75 7.71 -3.49
N HIS A 109 1.18 7.51 -2.31
CA HIS A 109 0.33 8.51 -1.65
C HIS A 109 1.11 9.76 -1.27
N ALA A 110 2.42 9.63 -1.02
CA ALA A 110 3.38 10.71 -0.77
C ALA A 110 2.86 11.78 0.20
N THR A 111 2.27 11.33 1.31
CA THR A 111 1.78 12.24 2.36
C THR A 111 2.91 13.14 2.85
N MET A 112 2.64 14.42 3.17
CA MET A 112 3.68 15.33 3.66
C MET A 112 4.36 14.80 4.92
N GLU A 113 3.61 14.16 5.79
CA GLU A 113 4.11 13.43 6.93
C GLU A 113 4.37 11.96 6.53
N PRO A 114 5.64 11.47 6.47
CA PRO A 114 5.93 10.06 6.28
C PRO A 114 5.34 9.18 7.38
N MET A 115 5.24 7.88 7.12
CA MET A 115 4.64 6.95 8.08
C MET A 115 5.39 6.96 9.40
N ASN A 116 4.63 7.02 10.50
CA ASN A 116 5.18 7.03 11.84
C ASN A 116 4.18 6.50 12.87
N ALA A 117 4.70 5.99 13.97
CA ALA A 117 3.91 5.63 15.15
C ALA A 117 4.80 5.61 16.39
N THR A 118 4.21 5.88 17.55
CA THR A 118 4.84 5.60 18.83
C THR A 118 4.11 4.43 19.48
N ALA A 119 4.82 3.41 19.93
CA ALA A 119 4.24 2.26 20.60
C ALA A 119 4.91 2.02 21.97
N ARG A 120 4.11 1.63 22.95
CA ARG A 120 4.56 1.09 24.22
C ARG A 120 3.87 -0.23 24.47
N TRP A 121 4.65 -1.27 24.70
CA TRP A 121 4.15 -2.61 24.91
C TRP A 121 4.61 -3.18 26.26
N THR A 122 3.72 -3.87 26.93
CA THR A 122 3.99 -4.75 28.06
C THR A 122 3.21 -6.06 27.86
N GLU A 123 3.42 -7.07 28.67
CA GLU A 123 2.63 -8.31 28.62
C GLU A 123 1.14 -8.10 28.94
N GLU A 124 0.80 -6.99 29.59
CA GLU A 124 -0.56 -6.68 30.02
C GLU A 124 -1.28 -5.73 29.08
N ARG A 125 -0.55 -4.82 28.40
CA ARG A 125 -1.15 -3.71 27.63
C ARG A 125 -0.25 -3.26 26.49
N CYS A 126 -0.88 -2.86 25.39
CA CYS A 126 -0.25 -2.17 24.29
C CYS A 126 -0.92 -0.82 24.02
N GLU A 127 -0.13 0.24 23.93
CA GLU A 127 -0.58 1.60 23.63
C GLU A 127 0.14 2.11 22.40
N VAL A 128 -0.61 2.67 21.45
CA VAL A 128 -0.05 3.19 20.19
C VAL A 128 -0.62 4.57 19.89
N TRP A 129 0.25 5.53 19.65
CA TRP A 129 -0.08 6.86 19.14
C TRP A 129 0.29 6.91 17.67
N CYS A 130 -0.71 7.02 16.78
CA CYS A 130 -0.44 7.06 15.36
C CYS A 130 -1.45 7.93 14.59
N PRO A 131 -0.99 8.58 13.50
CA PRO A 131 -1.88 9.27 12.59
C PRO A 131 -2.61 8.26 11.71
N THR A 132 -3.90 8.04 11.94
CA THR A 132 -4.72 7.08 11.21
C THR A 132 -6.03 7.69 10.69
N GLN A 133 -6.46 7.28 9.49
CA GLN A 133 -7.77 7.57 8.93
C GLN A 133 -8.86 6.60 9.44
N ASN A 134 -8.44 5.45 10.01
CA ASN A 134 -9.34 4.41 10.50
C ASN A 134 -8.81 3.82 11.82
N GLY A 135 -9.31 4.35 12.94
CA GLY A 135 -8.88 3.92 14.27
C GLY A 135 -9.20 2.47 14.60
N GLU A 136 -10.33 1.94 14.09
CA GLU A 136 -10.71 0.55 14.31
C GLU A 136 -9.75 -0.42 13.59
N ALA A 137 -9.45 -0.16 12.32
CA ALA A 137 -8.48 -0.97 11.58
C ALA A 137 -7.08 -0.89 12.21
N ALA A 138 -6.69 0.29 12.73
CA ALA A 138 -5.44 0.45 13.45
C ALA A 138 -5.42 -0.38 14.74
N LEU A 139 -6.53 -0.40 15.51
CA LEU A 139 -6.64 -1.20 16.73
C LEU A 139 -6.50 -2.70 16.44
N GLN A 140 -7.14 -3.20 15.38
CA GLN A 140 -7.03 -4.61 14.99
C GLN A 140 -5.60 -4.98 14.58
N ALA A 141 -4.94 -4.12 13.80
CA ALA A 141 -3.54 -4.31 13.40
C ALA A 141 -2.60 -4.32 14.63
N VAL A 142 -2.80 -3.37 15.55
CA VAL A 142 -2.04 -3.25 16.80
C VAL A 142 -2.23 -4.48 17.69
N ALA A 143 -3.47 -4.92 17.90
CA ALA A 143 -3.78 -6.08 18.74
C ALA A 143 -3.12 -7.35 18.19
N LYS A 144 -3.21 -7.56 16.88
CA LYS A 144 -2.54 -8.67 16.17
C LYS A 144 -1.02 -8.63 16.35
N ALA A 145 -0.39 -7.48 16.14
CA ALA A 145 1.06 -7.32 16.30
C ALA A 145 1.52 -7.47 17.75
N ALA A 146 0.73 -6.95 18.70
CA ALA A 146 0.98 -7.07 20.14
C ALA A 146 0.86 -8.50 20.65
N GLY A 147 0.04 -9.33 20.00
CA GLY A 147 -0.35 -10.65 20.51
C GLY A 147 -1.23 -10.55 21.74
N LEU A 148 -2.02 -9.49 21.84
CA LEU A 148 -2.93 -9.21 22.93
C LEU A 148 -4.36 -9.06 22.41
N PRO A 149 -5.38 -9.37 23.23
CA PRO A 149 -6.76 -9.10 22.85
C PRO A 149 -7.01 -7.58 22.74
N ALA A 150 -7.95 -7.19 21.86
CA ALA A 150 -8.21 -5.78 21.56
C ALA A 150 -8.54 -4.91 22.80
N ASN A 151 -9.19 -5.49 23.80
CA ASN A 151 -9.52 -4.79 25.07
C ASN A 151 -8.30 -4.50 25.96
N ARG A 152 -7.11 -5.01 25.60
CA ARG A 152 -5.82 -4.67 26.24
C ARG A 152 -4.95 -3.79 25.35
N CYS A 153 -5.48 -3.36 24.22
CA CYS A 153 -4.79 -2.48 23.30
C CYS A 153 -5.53 -1.15 23.20
N GLU A 154 -4.79 -0.07 23.00
CA GLU A 154 -5.34 1.26 22.80
C GLU A 154 -4.63 2.00 21.68
N VAL A 155 -5.40 2.63 20.79
CA VAL A 155 -4.88 3.47 19.72
C VAL A 155 -5.33 4.90 19.95
N TYR A 156 -4.38 5.75 20.26
CA TYR A 156 -4.58 7.19 20.36
C TYR A 156 -4.39 7.81 18.99
N LYS A 157 -5.50 8.21 18.38
CA LYS A 157 -5.49 8.87 17.09
C LYS A 157 -4.95 10.29 17.24
N ILE A 158 -3.88 10.60 16.53
CA ILE A 158 -3.30 11.94 16.44
C ILE A 158 -3.60 12.59 15.09
N HIS A 159 -3.36 13.89 14.96
CA HIS A 159 -3.53 14.61 13.70
C HIS A 159 -2.65 14.03 12.60
N LEU A 160 -3.21 13.97 11.38
CA LEU A 160 -2.50 13.46 10.20
C LEU A 160 -1.89 14.61 9.40
N GLY A 161 -0.66 14.42 8.95
CA GLY A 161 -0.04 15.22 7.92
C GLY A 161 -0.31 14.71 6.50
N GLY A 162 -1.58 14.33 6.24
CA GLY A 162 -2.04 13.71 5.00
C GLY A 162 -2.27 12.22 5.11
N GLY A 163 -3.15 11.67 4.27
CA GLY A 163 -3.49 10.24 4.28
C GLY A 163 -3.78 9.70 2.90
N PHE A 164 -4.74 10.27 2.18
CA PHE A 164 -5.14 9.90 0.81
C PHE A 164 -5.50 8.41 0.64
N GLY A 165 -5.92 7.73 1.73
CA GLY A 165 -6.17 6.30 1.77
C GLY A 165 -5.04 5.46 2.39
N ARG A 166 -3.78 5.91 2.33
CA ARG A 166 -2.61 5.16 2.85
C ARG A 166 -2.75 4.75 4.32
N ARG A 167 -3.34 5.61 5.13
CA ARG A 167 -3.54 5.40 6.57
C ARG A 167 -4.94 4.85 6.91
N GLY A 168 -5.71 4.43 5.88
CA GLY A 168 -7.06 3.90 6.05
C GLY A 168 -7.11 2.39 6.22
N ALA A 169 -6.39 1.66 5.37
CA ALA A 169 -6.41 0.21 5.33
C ALA A 169 -5.11 -0.45 5.84
N PHE A 170 -3.97 0.20 5.62
CA PHE A 170 -2.67 -0.38 5.92
C PHE A 170 -2.02 0.31 7.12
N HIS A 171 -1.84 -0.42 8.21
CA HIS A 171 -1.24 0.08 9.45
C HIS A 171 0.10 -0.61 9.74
N ASP A 172 0.83 -1.00 8.70
CA ASP A 172 2.15 -1.62 8.74
C ASP A 172 3.16 -0.84 9.59
N PHE A 173 3.16 0.49 9.51
CA PHE A 173 4.00 1.36 10.34
C PHE A 173 3.66 1.27 11.84
N ALA A 174 2.38 1.11 12.19
CA ALA A 174 1.96 0.90 13.58
C ALA A 174 2.32 -0.52 14.05
N GLU A 175 2.12 -1.54 13.21
CA GLU A 175 2.54 -2.91 13.50
C GLU A 175 4.05 -3.01 13.72
N GLN A 176 4.86 -2.36 12.90
CA GLN A 176 6.31 -2.31 13.05
C GLN A 176 6.72 -1.68 14.38
N ALA A 177 6.13 -0.53 14.73
CA ALA A 177 6.39 0.11 16.02
C ALA A 177 6.10 -0.81 17.20
N VAL A 178 4.98 -1.54 17.16
CA VAL A 178 4.61 -2.53 18.20
C VAL A 178 5.60 -3.69 18.25
N ARG A 179 5.98 -4.26 17.09
CA ARG A 179 6.95 -5.37 17.02
C ARG A 179 8.32 -4.98 17.58
N ILE A 180 8.73 -3.73 17.39
CA ILE A 180 9.95 -3.18 17.99
C ILE A 180 9.76 -3.00 19.50
N ALA A 181 8.65 -2.41 19.94
CA ALA A 181 8.35 -2.17 21.35
C ALA A 181 8.26 -3.47 22.17
N LYS A 182 7.77 -4.56 21.57
CA LYS A 182 7.76 -5.91 22.20
C LYS A 182 9.15 -6.40 22.57
N GLN A 183 10.17 -5.99 21.85
CA GLN A 183 11.56 -6.38 22.15
C GLN A 183 12.22 -5.44 23.17
N MET A 184 11.50 -4.40 23.62
CA MET A 184 11.91 -3.45 24.66
C MET A 184 10.73 -3.13 25.61
N PRO A 185 10.22 -4.14 26.35
CA PRO A 185 9.00 -3.98 27.16
C PRO A 185 9.04 -2.77 28.08
N GLY A 186 7.93 -2.04 28.14
CA GLY A 186 7.76 -0.83 28.97
C GLY A 186 8.39 0.44 28.40
N THR A 187 9.27 0.35 27.41
CA THR A 187 9.91 1.51 26.78
C THR A 187 9.07 2.02 25.62
N PRO A 188 8.67 3.30 25.59
CA PRO A 188 8.04 3.90 24.42
C PRO A 188 9.03 3.97 23.25
N ILE A 189 8.61 3.44 22.09
CA ILE A 189 9.39 3.44 20.85
C ILE A 189 8.71 4.31 19.82
N LYS A 190 9.37 5.34 19.34
CA LYS A 190 8.91 6.18 18.25
C LYS A 190 9.56 5.73 16.94
N LEU A 191 8.77 5.13 16.06
CA LEU A 191 9.18 4.78 14.70
C LEU A 191 8.89 5.96 13.76
N LEU A 192 9.88 6.31 12.97
CA LEU A 192 9.76 7.29 11.89
C LEU A 192 10.34 6.70 10.61
N TRP A 193 9.53 6.58 9.57
CA TRP A 193 10.03 6.29 8.24
C TRP A 193 10.67 7.55 7.64
N THR A 194 11.72 7.38 6.86
CA THR A 194 12.20 8.45 5.99
C THR A 194 11.26 8.63 4.80
N ARG A 195 11.43 9.73 4.06
CA ARG A 195 10.69 9.92 2.80
C ARG A 195 11.03 8.82 1.79
N GLU A 196 12.30 8.43 1.73
CA GLU A 196 12.78 7.36 0.85
C GLU A 196 12.12 6.01 1.20
N GLU A 197 12.03 5.69 2.48
CA GLU A 197 11.36 4.48 2.97
C GLU A 197 9.87 4.48 2.57
N ASP A 198 9.16 5.59 2.82
CA ASP A 198 7.75 5.74 2.47
C ASP A 198 7.51 5.62 0.96
N MET A 199 8.39 6.19 0.14
CA MET A 199 8.29 6.12 -1.32
C MET A 199 8.65 4.75 -1.90
N LEU A 200 9.55 4.01 -1.27
CA LEU A 200 10.07 2.74 -1.79
C LEU A 200 9.32 1.51 -1.25
N HIS A 201 8.75 1.61 -0.05
CA HIS A 201 8.16 0.46 0.67
C HIS A 201 6.71 0.71 1.10
N GLY A 202 6.08 1.78 0.62
CA GLY A 202 4.68 2.05 0.86
C GLY A 202 3.74 1.18 0.01
N HIS A 203 2.44 1.32 0.27
CA HIS A 203 1.40 0.81 -0.60
C HIS A 203 1.08 1.84 -1.67
N TYR A 204 0.85 1.40 -2.90
CA TYR A 204 0.63 2.30 -4.04
C TYR A 204 -0.82 2.25 -4.52
N HIS A 205 -1.28 3.34 -5.11
CA HIS A 205 -2.44 3.28 -5.99
C HIS A 205 -2.13 2.34 -7.16
N PRO A 206 -3.05 1.43 -7.51
CA PRO A 206 -2.79 0.39 -8.49
C PRO A 206 -2.62 0.97 -9.89
N ILE A 207 -1.71 0.36 -10.64
CA ILE A 207 -1.56 0.63 -12.07
C ILE A 207 -2.80 0.17 -12.82
N THR A 208 -3.27 0.98 -13.77
CA THR A 208 -4.39 0.64 -14.66
C THR A 208 -4.16 1.15 -16.08
N LYS A 209 -4.76 0.44 -17.04
CA LYS A 209 -4.94 0.88 -18.42
C LYS A 209 -6.43 0.90 -18.75
N ALA A 210 -6.90 1.94 -19.42
CA ALA A 210 -8.28 2.05 -19.88
C ALA A 210 -8.30 2.41 -21.36
N ARG A 211 -8.94 1.55 -22.17
CA ARG A 211 -9.25 1.84 -23.56
C ARG A 211 -10.68 2.35 -23.64
N MET A 212 -10.85 3.52 -24.20
CA MET A 212 -12.13 4.18 -24.38
C MET A 212 -12.44 4.34 -25.86
N VAL A 213 -13.67 3.99 -26.26
CA VAL A 213 -14.17 4.17 -27.62
C VAL A 213 -15.49 4.94 -27.52
N GLY A 214 -15.53 6.13 -28.09
CA GLY A 214 -16.69 6.99 -28.14
C GLY A 214 -17.23 7.15 -29.55
N GLY A 215 -18.53 6.93 -29.77
CA GLY A 215 -19.24 7.28 -30.99
C GLY A 215 -19.87 8.67 -30.86
N LEU A 216 -19.68 9.52 -31.86
CA LEU A 216 -20.25 10.87 -31.93
C LEU A 216 -21.17 10.99 -33.12
N ASP A 217 -22.29 11.73 -32.98
CA ASP A 217 -23.15 12.10 -34.09
C ASP A 217 -22.59 13.29 -34.90
N ALA A 218 -23.26 13.67 -35.98
CA ALA A 218 -22.88 14.78 -36.85
C ALA A 218 -22.76 16.13 -36.14
N ALA A 219 -23.47 16.29 -35.00
CA ALA A 219 -23.39 17.47 -34.14
C ALA A 219 -22.30 17.40 -33.08
N GLY A 220 -21.54 16.31 -33.02
CA GLY A 220 -20.46 16.08 -32.06
C GLY A 220 -20.95 15.61 -30.68
N ARG A 221 -22.18 15.17 -30.54
CA ARG A 221 -22.74 14.66 -29.28
C ARG A 221 -22.38 13.18 -29.13
N LEU A 222 -22.03 12.76 -27.91
CA LEU A 222 -21.72 11.36 -27.58
C LEU A 222 -22.99 10.50 -27.68
N THR A 223 -22.97 9.50 -28.56
CA THR A 223 -24.08 8.54 -28.79
C THR A 223 -23.81 7.17 -28.20
N GLY A 224 -22.54 6.79 -28.04
CA GLY A 224 -22.12 5.53 -27.43
C GLY A 224 -20.75 5.65 -26.80
N LEU A 225 -20.56 5.00 -25.65
CA LEU A 225 -19.28 4.95 -24.95
C LEU A 225 -19.00 3.52 -24.50
N HIS A 226 -17.87 2.97 -24.92
CA HIS A 226 -17.34 1.71 -24.44
C HIS A 226 -16.02 1.95 -23.70
N ILE A 227 -15.94 1.48 -22.48
CA ILE A 227 -14.72 1.57 -21.66
C ILE A 227 -14.30 0.15 -21.28
N ARG A 228 -13.05 -0.18 -21.54
CA ARG A 228 -12.41 -1.40 -21.08
C ARG A 228 -11.25 -1.07 -20.17
N ILE A 229 -11.20 -1.69 -18.98
CA ILE A 229 -10.18 -1.44 -17.96
C ILE A 229 -9.41 -2.74 -17.71
N SER A 230 -8.10 -2.64 -17.68
CA SER A 230 -7.18 -3.67 -17.21
C SER A 230 -6.37 -3.08 -16.06
N GLY A 231 -6.35 -3.75 -14.91
CA GLY A 231 -5.68 -3.21 -13.72
C GLY A 231 -5.79 -4.13 -12.51
N GLN A 232 -5.16 -3.73 -11.44
CA GLN A 232 -5.22 -4.45 -10.16
C GLN A 232 -6.49 -4.08 -9.38
N SER A 233 -7.03 -5.05 -8.66
CA SER A 233 -8.16 -4.82 -7.76
C SER A 233 -7.71 -4.24 -6.42
N ILE A 234 -8.28 -3.11 -6.03
CA ILE A 234 -8.10 -2.53 -4.70
C ILE A 234 -8.77 -3.42 -3.64
N LEU A 235 -9.99 -3.89 -3.89
CA LEU A 235 -10.72 -4.73 -2.93
C LEU A 235 -10.01 -6.05 -2.66
N ALA A 236 -9.40 -6.67 -3.68
CA ALA A 236 -8.66 -7.91 -3.48
C ALA A 236 -7.49 -7.75 -2.50
N ALA A 237 -6.87 -6.57 -2.46
CA ALA A 237 -5.78 -6.26 -1.54
C ALA A 237 -6.26 -5.78 -0.16
N VAL A 238 -7.31 -4.95 -0.11
CA VAL A 238 -7.74 -4.24 1.11
C VAL A 238 -8.80 -5.03 1.89
N ASN A 239 -9.80 -5.57 1.20
CA ASN A 239 -10.89 -6.32 1.81
C ASN A 239 -11.49 -7.34 0.82
N PRO A 240 -10.86 -8.51 0.65
CA PRO A 240 -11.31 -9.54 -0.27
C PRO A 240 -12.76 -10.01 -0.03
N ALA A 241 -13.26 -9.88 1.21
CA ALA A 241 -14.62 -10.26 1.56
C ALA A 241 -15.70 -9.38 0.88
N TRP A 242 -15.33 -8.20 0.39
CA TRP A 242 -16.24 -7.32 -0.35
C TRP A 242 -16.26 -7.60 -1.86
N MET A 243 -15.38 -8.48 -2.35
CA MET A 243 -15.45 -8.97 -3.72
C MET A 243 -16.76 -9.74 -3.94
N ARG A 244 -17.46 -9.47 -5.05
CA ARG A 244 -18.67 -10.17 -5.44
C ARG A 244 -18.39 -11.04 -6.65
N ASN A 245 -18.48 -12.37 -6.50
CA ASN A 245 -18.19 -13.33 -7.57
C ASN A 245 -16.83 -13.09 -8.27
N GLY A 246 -15.80 -12.75 -7.47
CA GLY A 246 -14.47 -12.45 -8.00
C GLY A 246 -14.33 -11.06 -8.65
N VAL A 247 -15.33 -10.20 -8.52
CA VAL A 247 -15.35 -8.86 -9.14
C VAL A 247 -15.18 -7.76 -8.11
N ASP A 248 -14.32 -6.81 -8.42
CA ASP A 248 -14.16 -5.55 -7.69
C ASP A 248 -15.15 -4.51 -8.21
N MET A 249 -16.21 -4.28 -7.43
CA MET A 249 -17.28 -3.34 -7.79
C MET A 249 -16.83 -1.87 -7.81
N PHE A 250 -15.70 -1.53 -7.18
CA PHE A 250 -15.18 -0.16 -7.19
C PHE A 250 -14.48 0.20 -8.51
N THR A 251 -14.07 -0.78 -9.31
CA THR A 251 -13.33 -0.55 -10.56
C THR A 251 -14.15 0.26 -11.59
N PHE A 252 -15.48 0.20 -11.54
CA PHE A 252 -16.38 0.84 -12.51
C PHE A 252 -17.46 1.71 -11.85
N GLN A 253 -17.23 2.17 -10.63
CA GLN A 253 -18.12 3.16 -9.99
C GLN A 253 -18.12 4.50 -10.74
N GLY A 254 -19.28 5.15 -10.73
CA GLY A 254 -19.47 6.46 -11.38
C GLY A 254 -19.77 6.40 -12.88
N LEU A 255 -19.83 5.21 -13.46
CA LEU A 255 -20.30 5.00 -14.83
C LEU A 255 -21.78 4.58 -14.77
N LEU A 256 -22.69 5.52 -14.97
CA LEU A 256 -24.14 5.28 -14.96
C LEU A 256 -24.65 5.14 -16.38
#